data_63b72b4081c522f830633bbd7bd7110d
#
_entry.id   63b72b4081c522f830633bbd7bd7110d
#
_cell.length_a   1.000
_cell.length_b   1.000
_cell.length_c   1.000
_cell.angle_alpha   90.00
_cell.angle_beta   90.00
_cell.angle_gamma   90.00
#
_symmetry.space_group_name_H-M   'P 1'
#
loop_
_entity.id
_entity.type
_entity.pdbx_description
1 polymer ?
#
loop_
_entity_poly.entity_id
_entity_poly.type
_entity_poly.pdbx_seq_one_letter_code
_entity_poly.pdbx_strand_id
1 'polypeptide(L)'
;ATESSSVAADSSKRRFLLAGLATAGAAPTLLTKAQESIATMEGKKAYKKENPITPPGSVSQKRFQQHCTSCHLCVSKCPSHVLKPAFMEYGLGGVMQPTVSFEKGFCNFDCTVCSDVCPNGAIPPLTVEQKHLTQMGYVVFIEENCIVLTDGTSCGACSEHCPTQAIAMVPYKDGLTLPHVNTEICVGCGGCEYVCPARPFRAVYI
;
A
#
# COMPACT_ATOMS: atom_id res chain seq x y z
N ALA A 1 8.20 75.83 16.36
CA ALA A 1 7.46 74.61 16.09
C ALA A 1 8.35 73.63 15.36
N THR A 2 8.93 72.71 16.09
CA THR A 2 9.74 71.59 15.52
C THR A 2 9.00 70.32 15.83
N GLU A 3 8.36 69.76 14.82
CA GLU A 3 7.75 68.42 14.86
C GLU A 3 8.85 67.36 14.86
N SER A 4 8.94 66.63 15.92
CA SER A 4 9.75 65.41 15.98
C SER A 4 8.90 64.24 15.43
N SER A 5 9.17 63.80 14.21
CA SER A 5 8.60 62.59 13.65
C SER A 5 9.25 61.38 14.36
N SER A 6 8.48 60.76 15.25
CA SER A 6 8.86 59.43 15.79
C SER A 6 8.76 58.38 14.72
N VAL A 7 9.92 57.82 14.29
CA VAL A 7 10.00 56.69 13.41
C VAL A 7 9.42 55.47 14.16
N ALA A 8 8.18 55.12 13.86
CA ALA A 8 7.59 53.87 14.32
C ALA A 8 8.41 52.68 13.73
N ALA A 9 9.13 52.01 14.58
CA ALA A 9 9.90 50.85 14.20
C ALA A 9 8.99 49.79 13.57
N ASP A 10 9.18 49.53 12.31
CA ASP A 10 8.36 48.64 11.50
C ASP A 10 8.34 47.22 12.10
N SER A 11 7.28 46.92 12.82
CA SER A 11 7.05 45.62 13.48
C SER A 11 6.99 44.44 12.46
N SER A 12 6.74 44.76 11.19
CA SER A 12 6.71 43.82 10.09
C SER A 12 8.11 43.28 9.76
N LYS A 13 9.13 44.17 9.74
CA LYS A 13 10.52 43.77 9.52
C LYS A 13 11.09 42.89 10.64
N ARG A 14 10.71 43.21 11.89
CA ARG A 14 11.08 42.38 13.06
C ARG A 14 10.46 40.99 13.00
N ARG A 15 9.18 40.87 12.62
CA ARG A 15 8.49 39.57 12.43
C ARG A 15 9.11 38.77 11.30
N PHE A 16 9.49 39.43 10.21
CA PHE A 16 10.16 38.75 9.08
C PHE A 16 11.55 38.23 9.46
N LEU A 17 12.34 38.99 10.21
CA LEU A 17 13.65 38.54 10.71
C LEU A 17 13.54 37.41 11.74
N LEU A 18 12.54 37.46 12.63
CA LEU A 18 12.29 36.37 13.58
C LEU A 18 11.79 35.09 12.89
N ALA A 19 10.95 35.21 11.86
CA ALA A 19 10.53 34.08 11.04
C ALA A 19 11.71 33.47 10.26
N GLY A 20 12.59 34.30 9.71
CA GLY A 20 13.83 33.85 9.04
C GLY A 20 14.81 33.13 9.97
N LEU A 21 14.96 33.61 11.20
CA LEU A 21 15.77 32.95 12.24
C LEU A 21 15.17 31.61 12.69
N ALA A 22 13.84 31.53 12.82
CA ALA A 22 13.15 30.27 13.16
C ALA A 22 13.28 29.22 12.04
N THR A 23 13.24 29.63 10.77
CA THR A 23 13.47 28.72 9.64
C THR A 23 14.92 28.28 9.52
N ALA A 24 15.87 29.17 9.82
CA ALA A 24 17.30 28.81 9.86
C ALA A 24 17.65 27.81 10.96
N GLY A 25 16.99 27.89 12.11
CA GLY A 25 17.13 26.93 13.21
C GLY A 25 16.49 25.56 12.92
N ALA A 26 15.47 25.48 12.07
CA ALA A 26 14.81 24.23 11.69
C ALA A 26 15.52 23.50 10.52
N ALA A 27 16.34 24.21 9.75
CA ALA A 27 17.04 23.64 8.60
C ALA A 27 17.94 22.44 8.94
N PRO A 28 18.78 22.46 9.99
CA PRO A 28 19.63 21.32 10.31
C PRO A 28 18.82 20.09 10.75
N THR A 29 17.69 20.26 11.45
CA THR A 29 16.84 19.14 11.88
C THR A 29 16.08 18.53 10.71
N LEU A 30 15.72 19.29 9.68
CA LEU A 30 15.12 18.79 8.46
C LEU A 30 16.14 18.05 7.60
N LEU A 31 17.40 18.56 7.52
CA LEU A 31 18.50 17.92 6.81
C LEU A 31 18.91 16.59 7.46
N THR A 32 18.99 16.53 8.80
CA THR A 32 19.29 15.26 9.51
C THR A 32 18.20 14.23 9.31
N LYS A 33 16.91 14.60 9.40
CA LYS A 33 15.78 13.70 9.11
C LYS A 33 15.77 13.22 7.65
N ALA A 34 16.11 14.09 6.70
CA ALA A 34 16.23 13.71 5.30
C ALA A 34 17.40 12.73 5.08
N GLN A 35 18.52 12.94 5.77
CA GLN A 35 19.70 12.10 5.70
C GLN A 35 19.46 10.72 6.34
N GLU A 36 18.76 10.65 7.48
CA GLU A 36 18.29 9.41 8.10
C GLU A 36 17.32 8.66 7.16
N SER A 37 16.40 9.37 6.54
CA SER A 37 15.46 8.78 5.59
C SER A 37 16.16 8.21 4.35
N ILE A 38 17.21 8.85 3.86
CA ILE A 38 18.02 8.36 2.74
C ILE A 38 18.84 7.13 3.18
N ALA A 39 19.45 7.16 4.36
CA ALA A 39 20.20 6.04 4.90
C ALA A 39 19.32 4.78 5.09
N THR A 40 18.05 4.96 5.51
CA THR A 40 17.09 3.83 5.63
C THR A 40 16.63 3.27 4.29
N MET A 41 16.86 3.99 3.19
CA MET A 41 16.57 3.52 1.82
C MET A 41 17.74 2.77 1.18
N GLU A 42 18.94 2.90 1.75
CA GLU A 42 20.14 2.25 1.22
C GLU A 42 20.00 0.72 1.32
N GLY A 43 20.10 0.05 0.19
CA GLY A 43 19.93 -1.40 0.09
C GLY A 43 18.49 -1.89 -0.05
N LYS A 44 17.46 -1.05 0.16
CA LYS A 44 16.05 -1.45 -0.01
C LYS A 44 15.58 -1.25 -1.44
N LYS A 45 14.77 -2.20 -1.92
CA LYS A 45 14.26 -2.20 -3.30
C LYS A 45 12.82 -1.70 -3.37
N ALA A 46 12.58 -0.69 -4.21
CA ALA A 46 11.23 -0.30 -4.60
C ALA A 46 10.62 -1.39 -5.50
N TYR A 47 9.40 -1.82 -5.19
CA TYR A 47 8.66 -2.77 -6.01
C TYR A 47 7.58 -2.06 -6.82
N LYS A 48 7.61 -2.25 -8.13
CA LYS A 48 6.56 -1.78 -9.04
C LYS A 48 5.69 -2.96 -9.45
N LYS A 49 4.40 -2.91 -9.14
CA LYS A 49 3.44 -3.92 -9.60
C LYS A 49 3.34 -3.84 -11.13
N GLU A 50 3.59 -4.95 -11.80
CA GLU A 50 3.56 -5.03 -13.27
C GLU A 50 2.13 -4.94 -13.80
N ASN A 51 1.21 -5.62 -13.12
CA ASN A 51 -0.19 -5.69 -13.51
C ASN A 51 -1.10 -5.20 -12.39
N PRO A 52 -2.16 -4.45 -12.71
CA PRO A 52 -3.18 -4.10 -11.74
C PRO A 52 -3.99 -5.33 -11.34
N ILE A 53 -4.38 -5.39 -10.06
CA ILE A 53 -5.15 -6.49 -9.52
C ILE A 53 -6.63 -6.16 -9.68
N THR A 54 -7.36 -7.02 -10.38
CA THR A 54 -8.82 -6.91 -10.53
C THR A 54 -9.55 -7.46 -9.30
N PRO A 55 -10.79 -7.01 -9.04
CA PRO A 55 -11.60 -7.57 -7.95
C PRO A 55 -11.77 -9.09 -8.08
N PRO A 56 -11.92 -9.84 -6.95
CA PRO A 56 -12.08 -11.28 -6.98
C PRO A 56 -13.28 -11.70 -7.83
N GLY A 57 -13.10 -12.73 -8.64
CA GLY A 57 -14.13 -13.24 -9.55
C GLY A 57 -14.17 -12.59 -10.93
N SER A 58 -13.28 -11.64 -11.23
CA SER A 58 -13.22 -10.96 -12.53
C SER A 58 -12.89 -11.87 -13.73
N VAL A 59 -12.56 -13.13 -13.51
CA VAL A 59 -12.17 -14.17 -14.48
C VAL A 59 -10.87 -13.84 -15.22
N SER A 60 -10.80 -12.67 -15.86
CA SER A 60 -9.57 -12.13 -16.46
C SER A 60 -9.64 -10.61 -16.53
N GLN A 61 -8.49 -9.96 -16.56
CA GLN A 61 -8.38 -8.50 -16.68
C GLN A 61 -9.07 -8.00 -17.95
N LYS A 62 -8.88 -8.67 -19.08
CA LYS A 62 -9.49 -8.30 -20.37
C LYS A 62 -11.01 -8.35 -20.32
N ARG A 63 -11.59 -9.44 -19.79
CA ARG A 63 -13.04 -9.56 -19.63
C ARG A 63 -13.58 -8.50 -18.67
N PHE A 64 -12.91 -8.28 -17.56
CA PHE A 64 -13.29 -7.27 -16.59
C PHE A 64 -13.35 -5.88 -17.23
N GLN A 65 -12.31 -5.47 -17.94
CA GLN A 65 -12.27 -4.18 -18.64
C GLN A 65 -13.39 -4.02 -19.66
N GLN A 66 -13.76 -5.07 -20.37
CA GLN A 66 -14.82 -5.02 -21.40
C GLN A 66 -16.22 -4.89 -20.80
N HIS A 67 -16.47 -5.41 -19.59
CA HIS A 67 -17.81 -5.43 -18.98
C HIS A 67 -17.98 -4.36 -17.89
N CYS A 68 -16.89 -3.85 -17.33
CA CYS A 68 -16.95 -2.88 -16.24
C CYS A 68 -17.31 -1.47 -16.76
N THR A 69 -18.41 -0.92 -16.25
CA THR A 69 -18.90 0.43 -16.56
C THR A 69 -18.41 1.50 -15.59
N SER A 70 -17.45 1.19 -14.72
CA SER A 70 -16.90 2.12 -13.71
C SER A 70 -17.97 2.76 -12.80
N CYS A 71 -19.04 2.04 -12.49
CA CYS A 71 -20.15 2.54 -11.65
C CYS A 71 -19.79 2.69 -10.16
N HIS A 72 -18.64 2.14 -9.73
CA HIS A 72 -18.09 2.20 -8.37
C HIS A 72 -18.96 1.61 -7.25
N LEU A 73 -19.99 0.84 -7.53
CA LEU A 73 -20.78 0.17 -6.49
C LEU A 73 -19.91 -0.78 -5.66
N CYS A 74 -19.04 -1.56 -6.30
CA CYS A 74 -18.10 -2.44 -5.60
C CYS A 74 -17.08 -1.66 -4.75
N VAL A 75 -16.66 -0.46 -5.21
CA VAL A 75 -15.74 0.42 -4.44
C VAL A 75 -16.44 0.94 -3.19
N SER A 76 -17.66 1.49 -3.35
CA SER A 76 -18.42 2.09 -2.25
C SER A 76 -18.90 1.09 -1.21
N LYS A 77 -19.15 -0.16 -1.62
CA LYS A 77 -19.65 -1.23 -0.74
C LYS A 77 -18.54 -2.11 -0.17
N CYS A 78 -17.28 -1.92 -0.57
CA CYS A 78 -16.17 -2.71 -0.06
C CYS A 78 -15.93 -2.46 1.43
N PRO A 79 -16.16 -3.44 2.33
CA PRO A 79 -16.03 -3.22 3.77
C PRO A 79 -14.57 -2.99 4.21
N SER A 80 -13.62 -3.53 3.46
CA SER A 80 -12.18 -3.39 3.75
C SER A 80 -11.54 -2.20 3.02
N HIS A 81 -12.29 -1.45 2.20
CA HIS A 81 -11.82 -0.29 1.42
C HIS A 81 -10.57 -0.55 0.57
N VAL A 82 -10.42 -1.78 0.08
CA VAL A 82 -9.28 -2.18 -0.77
C VAL A 82 -9.50 -1.89 -2.25
N LEU A 83 -10.73 -1.63 -2.65
CA LEU A 83 -11.04 -1.24 -4.02
C LEU A 83 -10.91 0.28 -4.16
N LYS A 84 -10.17 0.70 -5.18
CA LYS A 84 -10.03 2.12 -5.55
C LYS A 84 -10.25 2.28 -7.07
N PRO A 85 -10.71 3.45 -7.54
CA PRO A 85 -10.69 3.74 -8.96
C PRO A 85 -9.26 3.75 -9.50
N ALA A 86 -9.02 3.08 -10.62
CA ALA A 86 -7.75 3.11 -11.32
C ALA A 86 -7.61 4.44 -12.08
N PHE A 87 -6.42 5.01 -12.09
CA PHE A 87 -6.12 6.19 -12.90
C PHE A 87 -5.55 5.78 -14.25
N MET A 88 -4.39 5.15 -14.26
CA MET A 88 -3.71 4.70 -15.49
C MET A 88 -3.24 3.25 -15.43
N GLU A 89 -3.57 2.54 -14.35
CA GLU A 89 -3.10 1.17 -14.08
C GLU A 89 -3.56 0.19 -15.17
N TYR A 90 -4.72 0.43 -15.78
CA TYR A 90 -5.26 -0.35 -16.90
C TYR A 90 -5.04 0.30 -18.27
N GLY A 91 -4.28 1.41 -18.34
CA GLY A 91 -4.20 2.26 -19.53
C GLY A 91 -5.44 3.14 -19.73
N LEU A 92 -5.48 3.85 -20.86
CA LEU A 92 -6.55 4.83 -21.14
C LEU A 92 -7.95 4.21 -21.19
N GLY A 93 -8.08 2.97 -21.69
CA GLY A 93 -9.37 2.28 -21.79
C GLY A 93 -9.95 1.79 -20.46
N GLY A 94 -9.17 1.80 -19.40
CA GLY A 94 -9.58 1.31 -18.07
C GLY A 94 -9.58 2.39 -16.98
N VAL A 95 -9.51 3.66 -17.37
CA VAL A 95 -9.57 4.78 -16.43
C VAL A 95 -10.86 4.71 -15.60
N MET A 96 -10.75 4.93 -14.28
CA MET A 96 -11.83 4.84 -13.31
C MET A 96 -12.36 3.42 -13.05
N GLN A 97 -11.90 2.38 -13.73
CA GLN A 97 -12.29 1.01 -13.38
C GLN A 97 -11.70 0.60 -12.03
N PRO A 98 -12.41 -0.21 -11.24
CA PRO A 98 -11.92 -0.63 -9.91
C PRO A 98 -10.64 -1.47 -9.99
N THR A 99 -9.66 -1.12 -9.17
CA THR A 99 -8.45 -1.92 -8.92
C THR A 99 -8.27 -2.15 -7.43
N VAL A 100 -7.54 -3.21 -7.07
CA VAL A 100 -7.26 -3.55 -5.67
C VAL A 100 -5.98 -2.86 -5.23
N SER A 101 -6.02 -2.22 -4.06
CA SER A 101 -4.87 -1.62 -3.38
C SER A 101 -4.83 -2.01 -1.91
N PHE A 102 -3.68 -2.49 -1.46
CA PHE A 102 -3.50 -2.95 -0.08
C PHE A 102 -2.86 -1.88 0.84
N GLU A 103 -3.00 -0.62 0.48
CA GLU A 103 -2.47 0.49 1.30
C GLU A 103 -3.29 0.71 2.58
N LYS A 104 -4.62 0.59 2.49
CA LYS A 104 -5.56 0.90 3.57
C LYS A 104 -6.19 -0.32 4.24
N GLY A 105 -5.99 -1.50 3.68
CA GLY A 105 -6.59 -2.74 4.17
C GLY A 105 -6.21 -3.93 3.29
N PHE A 106 -6.88 -5.04 3.51
CA PHE A 106 -6.73 -6.27 2.72
C PHE A 106 -8.10 -6.88 2.42
N CYS A 107 -8.20 -7.70 1.36
CA CYS A 107 -9.44 -8.32 0.97
C CYS A 107 -9.83 -9.40 1.98
N ASN A 108 -10.98 -9.25 2.65
CA ASN A 108 -11.49 -10.26 3.57
C ASN A 108 -11.74 -11.57 2.81
N PHE A 109 -11.25 -12.68 3.36
CA PHE A 109 -11.25 -14.00 2.74
C PHE A 109 -12.67 -14.51 2.43
N ASP A 110 -13.63 -14.25 3.32
CA ASP A 110 -15.02 -14.72 3.21
C ASP A 110 -15.98 -13.71 2.54
N CYS A 111 -15.50 -12.54 2.12
CA CYS A 111 -16.35 -11.48 1.60
C CYS A 111 -16.59 -11.58 0.09
N THR A 112 -17.83 -11.59 -0.36
CA THR A 112 -18.27 -11.63 -1.78
C THR A 112 -18.96 -10.35 -2.24
N VAL A 113 -19.07 -9.33 -1.41
CA VAL A 113 -19.87 -8.11 -1.64
C VAL A 113 -19.63 -7.46 -3.01
N CYS A 114 -18.37 -7.43 -3.51
CA CYS A 114 -18.09 -6.81 -4.80
C CYS A 114 -18.73 -7.57 -5.98
N SER A 115 -18.88 -8.89 -5.87
CA SER A 115 -19.59 -9.69 -6.88
C SER A 115 -21.10 -9.54 -6.77
N ASP A 116 -21.65 -9.45 -5.56
CA ASP A 116 -23.07 -9.36 -5.31
C ASP A 116 -23.69 -8.04 -5.82
N VAL A 117 -22.89 -6.95 -5.78
CA VAL A 117 -23.35 -5.61 -6.18
C VAL A 117 -23.03 -5.24 -7.62
N CYS A 118 -22.36 -6.11 -8.39
CA CYS A 118 -21.94 -5.79 -9.75
C CYS A 118 -23.11 -5.90 -10.74
N PRO A 119 -23.66 -4.78 -11.28
CA PRO A 119 -24.87 -4.84 -12.10
C PRO A 119 -24.61 -5.40 -13.50
N ASN A 120 -23.39 -5.28 -14.01
CA ASN A 120 -23.05 -5.66 -15.39
C ASN A 120 -22.36 -7.02 -15.50
N GLY A 121 -22.23 -7.76 -14.39
CA GLY A 121 -21.54 -9.05 -14.38
C GLY A 121 -20.07 -8.97 -14.79
N ALA A 122 -19.43 -7.79 -14.69
CA ALA A 122 -17.97 -7.67 -14.82
C ALA A 122 -17.27 -8.49 -13.75
N ILE A 123 -17.89 -8.56 -12.57
CA ILE A 123 -17.57 -9.49 -11.48
C ILE A 123 -18.77 -10.42 -11.37
N PRO A 124 -18.74 -11.64 -11.92
CA PRO A 124 -19.81 -12.62 -11.76
C PRO A 124 -20.08 -12.93 -10.29
N PRO A 125 -21.32 -13.29 -9.93
CA PRO A 125 -21.63 -13.73 -8.58
C PRO A 125 -20.72 -14.89 -8.15
N LEU A 126 -20.20 -14.82 -6.94
CA LEU A 126 -19.32 -15.81 -6.33
C LEU A 126 -19.93 -16.32 -5.04
N THR A 127 -19.87 -17.63 -4.81
CA THR A 127 -20.02 -18.18 -3.44
C THR A 127 -18.73 -17.97 -2.65
N VAL A 128 -18.82 -18.09 -1.32
CA VAL A 128 -17.64 -18.00 -0.44
C VAL A 128 -16.62 -19.09 -0.80
N GLU A 129 -17.09 -20.32 -1.05
CA GLU A 129 -16.23 -21.44 -1.43
C GLU A 129 -15.50 -21.19 -2.76
N GLN A 130 -16.19 -20.64 -3.75
CA GLN A 130 -15.57 -20.26 -5.02
C GLN A 130 -14.54 -19.15 -4.83
N LYS A 131 -14.81 -18.21 -3.94
CA LYS A 131 -13.86 -17.15 -3.64
C LYS A 131 -12.59 -17.66 -2.97
N HIS A 132 -12.69 -18.64 -2.08
CA HIS A 132 -11.54 -19.29 -1.44
C HIS A 132 -10.59 -19.93 -2.46
N LEU A 133 -11.12 -20.33 -3.61
CA LEU A 133 -10.36 -20.92 -4.72
C LEU A 133 -9.95 -19.89 -5.79
N THR A 134 -10.42 -18.64 -5.66
CA THR A 134 -10.15 -17.59 -6.65
C THR A 134 -8.83 -16.88 -6.34
N GLN A 135 -7.84 -17.08 -7.18
CA GLN A 135 -6.57 -16.39 -7.10
C GLN A 135 -6.66 -15.03 -7.81
N MET A 136 -6.50 -13.93 -7.07
CA MET A 136 -6.43 -12.56 -7.61
C MET A 136 -5.02 -12.15 -8.00
N GLY A 137 -4.04 -12.79 -7.40
CA GLY A 137 -2.63 -12.56 -7.56
C GLY A 137 -1.84 -13.48 -6.65
N TYR A 138 -0.55 -13.35 -6.63
CA TYR A 138 0.33 -14.12 -5.76
C TYR A 138 1.31 -13.21 -5.03
N VAL A 139 1.80 -13.69 -3.91
CA VAL A 139 2.75 -12.94 -3.08
C VAL A 139 4.15 -12.97 -3.68
N VAL A 140 4.79 -11.81 -3.69
CA VAL A 140 6.20 -11.60 -4.01
C VAL A 140 6.92 -11.18 -2.75
N PHE A 141 7.96 -11.91 -2.37
CA PHE A 141 8.81 -11.60 -1.22
C PHE A 141 10.11 -10.94 -1.69
N ILE A 142 10.44 -9.80 -1.11
CA ILE A 142 11.66 -9.03 -1.36
C ILE A 142 12.50 -9.09 -0.09
N GLU A 143 13.49 -9.96 -0.11
CA GLU A 143 14.33 -10.26 1.05
C GLU A 143 15.02 -9.01 1.58
N GLU A 144 15.55 -8.16 0.70
CA GLU A 144 16.31 -6.96 1.03
C GLU A 144 15.49 -5.91 1.79
N ASN A 145 14.16 -6.03 1.77
CA ASN A 145 13.28 -5.14 2.51
C ASN A 145 12.84 -5.70 3.86
N CYS A 146 13.07 -7.01 4.11
CA CYS A 146 12.58 -7.69 5.30
C CYS A 146 13.35 -7.25 6.56
N ILE A 147 12.63 -6.80 7.59
CA ILE A 147 13.22 -6.35 8.87
C ILE A 147 13.98 -7.45 9.60
N VAL A 148 13.69 -8.70 9.30
CA VAL A 148 14.47 -9.83 9.84
C VAL A 148 15.90 -9.80 9.31
N LEU A 149 16.07 -9.45 8.02
CA LEU A 149 17.36 -9.36 7.36
C LEU A 149 18.05 -8.02 7.58
N THR A 150 17.28 -6.91 7.53
CA THR A 150 17.85 -5.56 7.65
C THR A 150 18.16 -5.17 9.08
N ASP A 151 17.30 -5.54 10.03
CA ASP A 151 17.33 -5.06 11.38
C ASP A 151 17.62 -6.18 12.41
N GLY A 152 17.71 -7.45 11.97
CA GLY A 152 17.86 -8.61 12.85
C GLY A 152 16.68 -8.80 13.82
N THR A 153 15.51 -8.28 13.47
CA THR A 153 14.32 -8.29 14.33
C THR A 153 13.42 -9.47 14.01
N SER A 154 13.06 -10.28 15.01
CA SER A 154 12.10 -11.38 14.84
C SER A 154 10.74 -10.84 14.36
N CYS A 155 10.22 -11.44 13.28
CA CYS A 155 8.94 -11.05 12.71
C CYS A 155 8.27 -12.27 12.06
N GLY A 156 6.92 -12.37 12.17
CA GLY A 156 6.09 -13.42 11.59
C GLY A 156 4.78 -12.87 11.02
N ALA A 157 4.59 -11.56 11.03
CA ALA A 157 3.32 -10.91 10.72
C ALA A 157 2.68 -11.34 9.38
N CYS A 158 3.46 -11.55 8.34
CA CYS A 158 2.97 -11.98 7.03
C CYS A 158 2.41 -13.42 7.06
N SER A 159 2.99 -14.31 7.85
CA SER A 159 2.50 -15.69 8.02
C SER A 159 1.25 -15.75 8.90
N GLU A 160 1.25 -15.01 10.01
CA GLU A 160 0.13 -14.96 10.97
C GLU A 160 -1.18 -14.45 10.34
N HIS A 161 -1.08 -13.54 9.36
CA HIS A 161 -2.23 -12.97 8.67
C HIS A 161 -2.58 -13.67 7.35
N CYS A 162 -1.98 -14.81 7.06
CA CYS A 162 -2.26 -15.55 5.83
C CYS A 162 -3.40 -16.56 6.03
N PRO A 163 -4.60 -16.34 5.48
CA PRO A 163 -5.75 -17.23 5.69
C PRO A 163 -5.56 -18.61 5.05
N THR A 164 -4.76 -18.70 3.98
CA THR A 164 -4.46 -19.97 3.29
C THR A 164 -3.17 -20.62 3.75
N GLN A 165 -2.45 -20.02 4.72
CA GLN A 165 -1.14 -20.47 5.16
C GLN A 165 -0.10 -20.61 4.02
N ALA A 166 -0.27 -19.79 2.98
CA ALA A 166 0.65 -19.72 1.86
C ALA A 166 2.06 -19.22 2.23
N ILE A 167 2.22 -18.67 3.44
CA ILE A 167 3.50 -18.19 3.95
C ILE A 167 3.85 -18.97 5.21
N ALA A 168 4.87 -19.79 5.13
CA ALA A 168 5.43 -20.54 6.25
C ALA A 168 6.70 -19.85 6.76
N MET A 169 6.92 -19.85 8.07
CA MET A 169 8.17 -19.34 8.65
C MET A 169 9.21 -20.46 8.72
N VAL A 170 10.33 -20.28 8.02
CA VAL A 170 11.45 -21.25 8.01
C VAL A 170 12.61 -20.74 8.86
N PRO A 171 13.36 -21.65 9.54
CA PRO A 171 14.51 -21.26 10.35
C PRO A 171 15.56 -20.49 9.53
N TYR A 172 16.11 -19.44 10.16
CA TYR A 172 17.19 -18.62 9.64
C TYR A 172 18.29 -18.48 10.69
N LYS A 173 19.26 -17.63 10.49
CA LYS A 173 20.39 -17.41 11.41
C LYS A 173 19.94 -16.90 12.77
N ASP A 174 20.72 -17.21 13.79
CA ASP A 174 20.59 -16.68 15.16
C ASP A 174 19.18 -16.88 15.80
N GLY A 175 18.50 -17.98 15.43
CA GLY A 175 17.16 -18.31 15.93
C GLY A 175 16.04 -17.49 15.29
N LEU A 176 16.34 -16.65 14.32
CA LEU A 176 15.34 -15.93 13.53
C LEU A 176 14.66 -16.87 12.51
N THR A 177 13.53 -16.40 11.97
CA THR A 177 12.80 -17.11 10.92
C THR A 177 12.51 -16.17 9.76
N LEU A 178 12.50 -16.74 8.53
CA LEU A 178 12.14 -16.01 7.31
C LEU A 178 10.89 -16.58 6.67
N PRO A 179 10.08 -15.77 5.99
CA PRO A 179 8.92 -16.26 5.27
C PRO A 179 9.35 -17.05 4.01
N HIS A 180 8.85 -18.25 3.90
CA HIS A 180 8.87 -19.07 2.69
C HIS A 180 7.47 -19.05 2.07
N VAL A 181 7.40 -18.74 0.78
CA VAL A 181 6.13 -18.48 0.08
C VAL A 181 5.75 -19.64 -0.82
N ASN A 182 4.54 -20.16 -0.66
CA ASN A 182 3.90 -21.07 -1.61
C ASN A 182 2.86 -20.29 -2.44
N THR A 183 3.21 -19.97 -3.69
CA THR A 183 2.36 -19.19 -4.59
C THR A 183 1.16 -19.97 -5.11
N GLU A 184 1.17 -21.31 -5.06
CA GLU A 184 0.09 -22.15 -5.57
C GLU A 184 -1.18 -22.06 -4.73
N ILE A 185 -1.03 -21.91 -3.40
CA ILE A 185 -2.16 -21.80 -2.46
C ILE A 185 -2.47 -20.35 -2.09
N CYS A 186 -1.69 -19.39 -2.61
CA CYS A 186 -1.90 -17.97 -2.34
C CYS A 186 -3.07 -17.43 -3.16
N VAL A 187 -4.09 -16.89 -2.52
CA VAL A 187 -5.25 -16.26 -3.18
C VAL A 187 -5.05 -14.76 -3.48
N GLY A 188 -3.94 -14.16 -3.04
CA GLY A 188 -3.65 -12.75 -3.31
C GLY A 188 -4.51 -11.76 -2.51
N CYS A 189 -4.98 -12.11 -1.31
CA CYS A 189 -5.84 -11.26 -0.48
C CYS A 189 -5.16 -9.99 0.04
N GLY A 190 -3.82 -9.93 0.07
CA GLY A 190 -3.04 -8.78 0.49
C GLY A 190 -2.88 -8.59 1.99
N GLY A 191 -3.32 -9.53 2.82
CA GLY A 191 -3.14 -9.47 4.27
C GLY A 191 -1.67 -9.30 4.65
N CYS A 192 -0.79 -10.11 4.07
CA CYS A 192 0.65 -10.04 4.29
C CYS A 192 1.29 -8.73 3.82
N GLU A 193 0.83 -8.15 2.70
CA GLU A 193 1.29 -6.85 2.22
C GLU A 193 0.87 -5.73 3.18
N TYR A 194 -0.39 -5.77 3.65
CA TYR A 194 -0.93 -4.73 4.52
C TYR A 194 -0.25 -4.69 5.89
N VAL A 195 -0.04 -5.84 6.52
CA VAL A 195 0.54 -5.92 7.88
C VAL A 195 2.07 -5.82 7.91
N CYS A 196 2.74 -5.88 6.76
CA CYS A 196 4.20 -5.80 6.71
C CYS A 196 4.71 -4.50 7.34
N PRO A 197 5.56 -4.57 8.40
CA PRO A 197 6.06 -3.39 9.09
C PRO A 197 7.22 -2.69 8.37
N ALA A 198 7.87 -3.37 7.40
CA ALA A 198 9.02 -2.82 6.69
C ALA A 198 8.71 -1.48 6.01
N ARG A 199 9.61 -0.50 6.17
CA ARG A 199 9.52 0.85 5.60
C ARG A 199 10.90 1.28 5.08
N PRO A 200 10.97 2.19 4.09
CA PRO A 200 9.86 2.82 3.35
C PRO A 200 9.15 1.84 2.39
N PHE A 201 9.84 0.77 1.95
CA PHE A 201 9.28 -0.26 1.09
C PHE A 201 8.95 -1.51 1.89
N ARG A 202 7.80 -2.10 1.61
CA ARG A 202 7.39 -3.36 2.22
C ARG A 202 8.26 -4.51 1.70
N ALA A 203 8.38 -5.57 2.49
CA ALA A 203 9.08 -6.78 2.07
C ALA A 203 8.16 -7.76 1.32
N VAL A 204 6.85 -7.56 1.41
CA VAL A 204 5.84 -8.45 0.80
C VAL A 204 4.87 -7.62 -0.02
N TYR A 205 4.63 -8.05 -1.26
CA TYR A 205 3.68 -7.46 -2.21
C TYR A 205 2.85 -8.54 -2.89
N ILE A 206 1.65 -8.15 -3.31
CA ILE A 206 0.80 -8.98 -4.18
C ILE A 206 0.92 -8.46 -5.60
#